data_db404223e812f69ecd80b1733eb17abd
#
_entry.id   db404223e812f69ecd80b1733eb17abd
#
_cell.length_a   1.000
_cell.length_b   1.000
_cell.length_c   1.000
_cell.angle_alpha   90.00
_cell.angle_beta   90.00
_cell.angle_gamma   90.00
#
_symmetry.space_group_name_H-M   'P 1'
#
loop_
_entity.id
_entity.type
_entity.pdbx_description
1 polymer ?
#
loop_
_entity_poly.entity_id
_entity_poly.type
_entity_poly.pdbx_seq_one_letter_code
_entity_poly.pdbx_strand_id
1 'polypeptide(L)'
;MTSGLRKGLTSYGDAGFSLFLRKAFIKAMGYSDDALERPIVGITNTYSDYNPCHGNVPQIIEAAKRGVMLSGAMPFVFPTISIAESFAHPTSMYLRNLMAMDTEEMIRAQPMDSVIVIGGCDKTLPAQVMAAISADLPTVVIPVGPMVVGHHKGEVLGACTDCRRLWGKYRAGEIDEVEIEAVNGRLAPSVGTCMVMGTASTMACVTEALRSEERRVGKEC
;
A
#
# COMPACT_ATOMS: atom_id res chain seq x y z
N MET A 1 -23.85 -16.96 -3.95
CA MET A 1 -22.47 -16.96 -3.41
C MET A 1 -22.52 -16.36 -2.02
N THR A 2 -21.84 -16.94 -1.06
CA THR A 2 -21.75 -16.39 0.31
C THR A 2 -20.81 -15.19 0.29
N SER A 3 -21.20 -14.07 0.91
CA SER A 3 -20.44 -12.82 0.97
C SER A 3 -20.18 -12.40 2.41
N GLY A 4 -19.29 -11.44 2.60
CA GLY A 4 -18.96 -10.87 3.89
C GLY A 4 -18.47 -11.90 4.90
N LEU A 5 -18.90 -11.79 6.15
CA LEU A 5 -18.51 -12.71 7.22
C LEU A 5 -18.90 -14.18 7.00
N ARG A 6 -19.80 -14.44 6.06
CA ARG A 6 -20.22 -15.83 5.72
C ARG A 6 -19.27 -16.53 4.76
N LYS A 7 -18.28 -15.85 4.21
CA LYS A 7 -17.29 -16.41 3.30
C LYS A 7 -16.31 -17.32 4.03
N GLY A 8 -16.07 -18.53 3.53
CA GLY A 8 -15.08 -19.45 4.09
C GLY A 8 -15.37 -19.91 5.53
N LEU A 9 -16.62 -20.25 5.85
CA LEU A 9 -17.05 -20.74 7.19
C LEU A 9 -16.69 -22.22 7.40
N THR A 10 -15.45 -22.61 7.24
CA THR A 10 -15.01 -24.02 7.40
C THR A 10 -14.23 -24.28 8.67
N SER A 11 -13.81 -23.24 9.38
CA SER A 11 -13.12 -23.37 10.66
C SER A 11 -14.05 -23.98 11.69
N TYR A 12 -13.59 -24.89 12.53
CA TYR A 12 -14.33 -25.54 13.61
C TYR A 12 -15.41 -26.58 13.19
N GLY A 13 -15.50 -26.94 11.91
CA GLY A 13 -16.43 -27.99 11.46
C GLY A 13 -17.93 -27.66 11.53
N ASP A 14 -18.33 -26.53 12.06
CA ASP A 14 -19.70 -26.01 12.15
C ASP A 14 -19.77 -24.57 11.63
N ALA A 15 -20.47 -24.39 10.51
CA ALA A 15 -20.62 -23.08 9.89
C ALA A 15 -21.41 -22.09 10.76
N GLY A 16 -22.40 -22.55 11.50
CA GLY A 16 -23.18 -21.74 12.44
C GLY A 16 -22.32 -21.22 13.59
N PHE A 17 -21.53 -22.09 14.18
CA PHE A 17 -20.60 -21.74 15.25
C PHE A 17 -19.48 -20.81 14.75
N SER A 18 -18.93 -21.08 13.55
CA SER A 18 -17.95 -20.19 12.93
C SER A 18 -18.49 -18.77 12.73
N LEU A 19 -19.72 -18.64 12.23
CA LEU A 19 -20.35 -17.33 12.05
C LEU A 19 -20.63 -16.63 13.39
N PHE A 20 -21.11 -17.38 14.38
CA PHE A 20 -21.33 -16.89 15.74
C PHE A 20 -20.05 -16.30 16.32
N LEU A 21 -18.93 -17.02 16.25
CA LEU A 21 -17.63 -16.52 16.72
C LEU A 21 -17.19 -15.27 15.98
N ARG A 22 -17.24 -15.28 14.63
CA ARG A 22 -16.86 -14.10 13.82
C ARG A 22 -17.67 -12.87 14.25
N LYS A 23 -18.99 -13.00 14.39
CA LYS A 23 -19.85 -11.89 14.82
C LYS A 23 -19.50 -11.42 16.24
N ALA A 24 -19.24 -12.33 17.17
CA ALA A 24 -18.89 -11.99 18.55
C ALA A 24 -17.60 -11.14 18.61
N PHE A 25 -16.54 -11.57 17.90
CA PHE A 25 -15.27 -10.85 17.91
C PHE A 25 -15.33 -9.52 17.16
N ILE A 26 -16.02 -9.46 16.03
CA ILE A 26 -16.15 -8.21 15.26
C ILE A 26 -17.03 -7.18 16.00
N LYS A 27 -18.06 -7.62 16.74
CA LYS A 27 -18.86 -6.73 17.60
C LYS A 27 -18.02 -6.04 18.67
N ALA A 28 -16.95 -6.68 19.16
CA ALA A 28 -16.01 -6.04 20.08
C ALA A 28 -15.32 -4.81 19.47
N MET A 29 -15.26 -4.71 18.13
CA MET A 29 -14.76 -3.53 17.40
C MET A 29 -15.84 -2.45 17.19
N GLY A 30 -17.05 -2.62 17.74
CA GLY A 30 -18.12 -1.64 17.66
C GLY A 30 -19.07 -1.78 16.46
N TYR A 31 -19.00 -2.87 15.69
CA TYR A 31 -19.91 -3.08 14.55
C TYR A 31 -21.28 -3.62 14.98
N SER A 32 -22.34 -3.13 14.32
CA SER A 32 -23.72 -3.60 14.50
C SER A 32 -24.00 -4.87 13.69
N ASP A 33 -25.07 -5.60 14.02
CA ASP A 33 -25.50 -6.77 13.26
C ASP A 33 -25.81 -6.43 11.80
N ASP A 34 -26.46 -5.29 11.54
CA ASP A 34 -26.75 -4.82 10.17
C ASP A 34 -25.47 -4.60 9.36
N ALA A 35 -24.46 -3.97 9.96
CA ALA A 35 -23.16 -3.79 9.31
C ALA A 35 -22.50 -5.14 8.93
N LEU A 36 -22.66 -6.15 9.77
CA LEU A 36 -22.03 -7.47 9.58
C LEU A 36 -22.70 -8.34 8.52
N GLU A 37 -23.84 -7.94 7.99
CA GLU A 37 -24.50 -8.62 6.85
C GLU A 37 -24.06 -8.05 5.48
N ARG A 38 -23.29 -6.97 5.47
CA ARG A 38 -22.82 -6.30 4.24
C ARG A 38 -21.59 -6.98 3.65
N PRO A 39 -21.34 -6.80 2.33
CA PRO A 39 -20.08 -7.21 1.73
C PRO A 39 -18.87 -6.53 2.41
N ILE A 40 -17.76 -7.24 2.51
CA ILE A 40 -16.54 -6.74 3.13
C ILE A 40 -15.53 -6.37 2.05
N VAL A 41 -15.02 -5.14 2.12
CA VAL A 41 -13.90 -4.66 1.32
C VAL A 41 -12.67 -4.53 2.22
N GLY A 42 -11.67 -5.36 1.98
CA GLY A 42 -10.38 -5.25 2.66
C GLY A 42 -9.62 -4.01 2.16
N ILE A 43 -8.88 -3.34 3.05
CA ILE A 43 -8.01 -2.21 2.70
C ILE A 43 -6.65 -2.47 3.31
N THR A 44 -5.61 -2.56 2.49
CA THR A 44 -4.25 -2.75 2.99
C THR A 44 -3.72 -1.48 3.66
N ASN A 45 -3.16 -1.64 4.86
CA ASN A 45 -2.44 -0.58 5.53
C ASN A 45 -0.94 -0.81 5.40
N THR A 46 -0.31 -0.06 4.51
CA THR A 46 1.14 -0.08 4.25
C THR A 46 1.86 1.10 4.91
N TYR A 47 1.24 1.79 5.86
CA TYR A 47 1.87 2.87 6.61
C TYR A 47 3.01 2.33 7.48
N SER A 48 4.10 3.11 7.54
CA SER A 48 5.19 2.90 8.48
C SER A 48 5.95 4.22 8.66
N ASP A 49 6.34 4.55 9.88
CA ASP A 49 7.19 5.71 10.17
C ASP A 49 8.57 5.60 9.51
N TYR A 50 9.01 4.40 9.18
CA TYR A 50 10.23 4.15 8.42
C TYR A 50 10.06 4.29 6.91
N ASN A 51 8.85 4.58 6.41
CA ASN A 51 8.59 4.64 4.97
C ASN A 51 7.96 5.98 4.55
N PRO A 52 8.76 7.01 4.26
CA PRO A 52 8.25 8.30 3.81
C PRO A 52 7.40 8.23 2.54
N CYS A 53 7.61 7.22 1.70
CA CYS A 53 6.76 6.99 0.53
C CYS A 53 5.30 6.70 0.90
N HIS A 54 5.03 6.26 2.14
CA HIS A 54 3.71 5.87 2.63
C HIS A 54 3.18 6.80 3.74
N GLY A 55 3.81 7.94 3.98
CA GLY A 55 3.42 8.83 5.07
C GLY A 55 1.99 9.37 4.99
N ASN A 56 1.37 9.38 3.80
CA ASN A 56 -0.02 9.81 3.58
C ASN A 56 -1.02 8.64 3.49
N VAL A 57 -0.59 7.40 3.68
CA VAL A 57 -1.48 6.22 3.63
C VAL A 57 -2.64 6.31 4.62
N PRO A 58 -2.48 6.79 5.87
CA PRO A 58 -3.61 6.93 6.79
C PRO A 58 -4.74 7.80 6.24
N GLN A 59 -4.42 8.91 5.57
CA GLN A 59 -5.41 9.79 4.96
C GLN A 59 -6.12 9.12 3.78
N ILE A 60 -5.38 8.36 2.97
CA ILE A 60 -5.93 7.59 1.85
C ILE A 60 -6.87 6.50 2.37
N ILE A 61 -6.49 5.77 3.43
CA ILE A 61 -7.34 4.77 4.07
C ILE A 61 -8.66 5.38 4.52
N GLU A 62 -8.63 6.52 5.20
CA GLU A 62 -9.86 7.18 5.66
C GLU A 62 -10.75 7.65 4.50
N ALA A 63 -10.16 8.10 3.39
CA ALA A 63 -10.91 8.40 2.19
C ALA A 63 -11.53 7.15 1.54
N ALA A 64 -10.76 6.07 1.42
CA ALA A 64 -11.21 4.79 0.90
C ALA A 64 -12.35 4.19 1.75
N LYS A 65 -12.23 4.23 3.08
CA LYS A 65 -13.28 3.78 4.01
C LYS A 65 -14.61 4.51 3.75
N ARG A 66 -14.56 5.83 3.57
CA ARG A 66 -15.77 6.62 3.25
C ARG A 66 -16.39 6.19 1.92
N GLY A 67 -15.57 5.98 0.88
CA GLY A 67 -16.06 5.50 -0.42
C GLY A 67 -16.72 4.13 -0.34
N VAL A 68 -16.09 3.20 0.37
CA VAL A 68 -16.64 1.85 0.61
C VAL A 68 -17.97 1.92 1.37
N MET A 69 -18.06 2.70 2.42
CA MET A 69 -19.31 2.86 3.18
C MET A 69 -20.42 3.48 2.34
N LEU A 70 -20.12 4.44 1.49
CA LEU A 70 -21.09 5.05 0.58
C LEU A 70 -21.61 4.05 -0.47
N SER A 71 -20.82 3.04 -0.83
CA SER A 71 -21.27 1.93 -1.70
C SER A 71 -22.11 0.87 -1.00
N GLY A 72 -22.34 1.01 0.31
CA GLY A 72 -23.10 0.06 1.13
C GLY A 72 -22.29 -1.13 1.62
N ALA A 73 -20.99 -1.17 1.37
CA ALA A 73 -20.08 -2.22 1.86
C ALA A 73 -19.38 -1.83 3.17
N MET A 74 -18.71 -2.79 3.79
CA MET A 74 -17.94 -2.62 5.03
C MET A 74 -16.44 -2.56 4.75
N PRO A 75 -15.76 -1.45 5.10
CA PRO A 75 -14.31 -1.36 4.98
C PRO A 75 -13.61 -2.02 6.16
N PHE A 76 -12.76 -2.99 5.91
CA PHE A 76 -11.91 -3.63 6.92
C PHE A 76 -10.44 -3.39 6.59
N VAL A 77 -9.76 -2.64 7.46
CA VAL A 77 -8.34 -2.32 7.32
C VAL A 77 -7.50 -3.42 7.94
N PHE A 78 -6.48 -3.86 7.23
CA PHE A 78 -5.52 -4.84 7.73
C PHE A 78 -4.08 -4.45 7.40
N PRO A 79 -3.11 -4.75 8.27
CA PRO A 79 -1.71 -4.41 8.04
C PRO A 79 -1.07 -5.34 7.01
N THR A 80 -0.09 -4.83 6.30
CA THR A 80 0.87 -5.60 5.49
C THR A 80 2.27 -5.04 5.68
N ILE A 81 3.29 -5.81 5.33
CA ILE A 81 4.68 -5.37 5.42
C ILE A 81 4.90 -4.07 4.63
N SER A 82 5.59 -3.11 5.24
CA SER A 82 5.99 -1.85 4.63
C SER A 82 7.45 -1.56 4.94
N ILE A 83 8.31 -1.54 3.92
CA ILE A 83 9.75 -1.38 4.06
C ILE A 83 10.26 -0.36 3.04
N ALA A 84 11.04 0.61 3.51
CA ALA A 84 11.76 1.56 2.66
C ALA A 84 13.23 1.17 2.50
N GLU A 85 13.77 1.34 1.29
CA GLU A 85 15.15 0.97 0.95
C GLU A 85 16.17 1.68 1.84
N SER A 86 15.95 2.94 2.20
CA SER A 86 16.90 3.73 2.99
C SER A 86 17.12 3.22 4.42
N PHE A 87 16.24 2.38 4.94
CA PHE A 87 16.31 1.81 6.29
C PHE A 87 16.49 0.30 6.29
N ALA A 88 16.35 -0.36 5.13
CA ALA A 88 16.44 -1.81 5.03
C ALA A 88 17.90 -2.29 4.94
N HIS A 89 18.20 -3.40 5.62
CA HIS A 89 19.52 -4.03 5.56
C HIS A 89 19.37 -5.52 5.23
N PRO A 90 20.12 -6.06 4.27
CA PRO A 90 21.10 -5.39 3.39
C PRO A 90 20.45 -4.57 2.28
N THR A 91 19.23 -4.87 1.87
CA THR A 91 18.39 -4.15 0.89
C THR A 91 16.95 -4.62 0.95
N SER A 92 15.98 -3.74 0.71
CA SER A 92 14.56 -4.08 0.65
C SER A 92 14.22 -5.00 -0.56
N MET A 93 15.12 -5.14 -1.51
CA MET A 93 14.90 -5.92 -2.76
C MET A 93 14.58 -7.39 -2.47
N TYR A 94 15.27 -7.99 -1.50
CA TYR A 94 15.07 -9.39 -1.11
C TYR A 94 13.71 -9.63 -0.41
N LEU A 95 13.08 -8.58 0.09
CA LEU A 95 11.85 -8.66 0.87
C LEU A 95 10.59 -8.43 0.03
N ARG A 96 10.73 -8.01 -1.24
CA ARG A 96 9.56 -7.72 -2.10
C ARG A 96 8.66 -8.94 -2.27
N ASN A 97 9.23 -10.11 -2.51
CA ASN A 97 8.44 -11.34 -2.65
C ASN A 97 7.76 -11.73 -1.32
N LEU A 98 8.45 -11.58 -0.19
CA LEU A 98 7.87 -11.79 1.13
C LEU A 98 6.68 -10.86 1.38
N MET A 99 6.80 -9.57 0.99
CA MET A 99 5.70 -8.60 1.08
C MET A 99 4.50 -9.02 0.22
N ALA A 100 4.74 -9.57 -0.97
CA ALA A 100 3.67 -10.10 -1.82
C ALA A 100 2.99 -11.31 -1.18
N MET A 101 3.76 -12.26 -0.66
CA MET A 101 3.23 -13.43 0.04
C MET A 101 2.45 -13.04 1.30
N ASP A 102 2.98 -12.12 2.12
CA ASP A 102 2.28 -11.58 3.29
C ASP A 102 0.92 -11.00 2.92
N THR A 103 0.89 -10.13 1.91
CA THR A 103 -0.36 -9.51 1.45
C THR A 103 -1.34 -10.54 0.89
N GLU A 104 -0.87 -11.51 0.11
CA GLU A 104 -1.70 -12.60 -0.44
C GLU A 104 -2.33 -13.43 0.67
N GLU A 105 -1.52 -13.85 1.65
CA GLU A 105 -2.02 -14.65 2.77
C GLU A 105 -3.04 -13.89 3.62
N MET A 106 -2.80 -12.61 3.86
CA MET A 106 -3.78 -11.76 4.56
C MET A 106 -5.11 -11.65 3.79
N ILE A 107 -5.07 -11.58 2.47
CA ILE A 107 -6.28 -11.55 1.63
C ILE A 107 -6.99 -12.91 1.67
N ARG A 108 -6.25 -14.02 1.56
CA ARG A 108 -6.82 -15.39 1.53
C ARG A 108 -7.36 -15.85 2.87
N ALA A 109 -6.69 -15.49 3.96
CA ALA A 109 -7.04 -15.94 5.31
C ALA A 109 -8.28 -15.25 5.88
N GLN A 110 -8.66 -14.07 5.37
CA GLN A 110 -9.73 -13.26 5.94
C GLN A 110 -10.98 -13.24 5.04
N PRO A 111 -12.17 -13.13 5.64
CA PRO A 111 -13.42 -13.11 4.88
C PRO A 111 -13.63 -11.74 4.24
N MET A 112 -13.11 -11.53 3.02
CA MET A 112 -13.36 -10.32 2.22
C MET A 112 -13.87 -10.67 0.83
N ASP A 113 -14.69 -9.80 0.25
CA ASP A 113 -15.29 -9.97 -1.07
C ASP A 113 -14.48 -9.28 -2.17
N SER A 114 -13.79 -8.21 -1.79
CA SER A 114 -12.88 -7.44 -2.65
C SER A 114 -11.81 -6.77 -1.80
N VAL A 115 -10.79 -6.23 -2.43
CA VAL A 115 -9.69 -5.58 -1.71
C VAL A 115 -9.25 -4.29 -2.39
N ILE A 116 -8.93 -3.29 -1.59
CA ILE A 116 -8.20 -2.07 -2.00
C ILE A 116 -6.78 -2.23 -1.51
N VAL A 117 -5.82 -2.25 -2.43
CA VAL A 117 -4.39 -2.31 -2.10
C VAL A 117 -3.76 -0.94 -2.32
N ILE A 118 -2.99 -0.49 -1.33
CA ILE A 118 -2.39 0.84 -1.31
C ILE A 118 -0.87 0.71 -1.27
N GLY A 119 -0.16 1.45 -2.12
CA GLY A 119 1.29 1.41 -2.14
C GLY A 119 1.91 2.57 -2.91
N GLY A 120 3.18 2.88 -2.60
CA GLY A 120 3.88 4.00 -3.20
C GLY A 120 5.39 3.80 -3.34
N CYS A 121 5.95 2.82 -2.64
CA CYS A 121 7.38 2.51 -2.72
C CYS A 121 7.67 1.52 -3.85
N ASP A 122 8.89 1.52 -4.36
CA ASP A 122 9.35 0.66 -5.45
C ASP A 122 9.31 -0.85 -5.17
N LYS A 123 9.16 -1.25 -3.92
CA LYS A 123 8.94 -2.65 -3.52
C LYS A 123 7.47 -2.91 -3.15
N THR A 124 6.87 -2.01 -2.39
CA THR A 124 5.52 -2.24 -1.87
C THR A 124 4.47 -2.23 -2.97
N LEU A 125 4.49 -1.26 -3.89
CA LEU A 125 3.47 -1.22 -4.95
C LEU A 125 3.49 -2.46 -5.83
N PRO A 126 4.64 -2.91 -6.39
CA PRO A 126 4.70 -4.18 -7.11
C PRO A 126 4.25 -5.38 -6.26
N ALA A 127 4.63 -5.44 -4.97
CA ALA A 127 4.25 -6.53 -4.08
C ALA A 127 2.73 -6.59 -3.89
N GLN A 128 2.08 -5.45 -3.67
CA GLN A 128 0.62 -5.35 -3.55
C GLN A 128 -0.09 -5.81 -4.83
N VAL A 129 0.41 -5.41 -6.01
CA VAL A 129 -0.13 -5.84 -7.31
C VAL A 129 0.06 -7.35 -7.53
N MET A 130 1.24 -7.89 -7.22
CA MET A 130 1.51 -9.33 -7.30
C MET A 130 0.56 -10.13 -6.42
N ALA A 131 0.38 -9.72 -5.18
CA ALA A 131 -0.51 -10.35 -4.23
C ALA A 131 -1.98 -10.32 -4.69
N ALA A 132 -2.43 -9.17 -5.19
CA ALA A 132 -3.78 -8.99 -5.68
C ALA A 132 -4.09 -9.92 -6.88
N ILE A 133 -3.15 -10.03 -7.81
CA ILE A 133 -3.27 -10.93 -8.97
C ILE A 133 -3.30 -12.39 -8.52
N SER A 134 -2.42 -12.77 -7.59
CA SER A 134 -2.34 -14.14 -7.07
C SER A 134 -3.56 -14.54 -6.25
N ALA A 135 -4.10 -13.62 -5.46
CA ALA A 135 -5.29 -13.85 -4.64
C ALA A 135 -6.59 -14.01 -5.45
N ASP A 136 -6.61 -13.51 -6.69
CA ASP A 136 -7.77 -13.58 -7.63
C ASP A 136 -9.08 -13.03 -7.03
N LEU A 137 -8.99 -11.91 -6.31
CA LEU A 137 -10.15 -11.15 -5.83
C LEU A 137 -10.34 -9.85 -6.63
N PRO A 138 -11.57 -9.35 -6.79
CA PRO A 138 -11.79 -8.01 -7.31
C PRO A 138 -10.95 -6.99 -6.53
N THR A 139 -10.11 -6.25 -7.24
CA THR A 139 -9.11 -5.39 -6.61
C THR A 139 -9.09 -3.99 -7.23
N VAL A 140 -9.00 -2.98 -6.36
CA VAL A 140 -8.62 -1.62 -6.74
C VAL A 140 -7.23 -1.34 -6.20
N VAL A 141 -6.34 -0.79 -7.03
CA VAL A 141 -5.00 -0.36 -6.60
C VAL A 141 -4.98 1.16 -6.50
N ILE A 142 -4.57 1.68 -5.35
CA ILE A 142 -4.45 3.11 -5.10
C ILE A 142 -2.97 3.46 -4.88
N PRO A 143 -2.29 4.06 -5.88
CA PRO A 143 -0.99 4.68 -5.67
C PRO A 143 -1.11 5.89 -4.73
N VAL A 144 -0.11 6.08 -3.86
CA VAL A 144 -0.16 7.13 -2.83
C VAL A 144 0.06 8.57 -3.35
N GLY A 145 0.32 8.72 -4.65
CA GLY A 145 0.67 10.01 -5.25
C GLY A 145 2.16 10.37 -5.10
N PRO A 146 2.69 11.29 -5.94
CA PRO A 146 4.10 11.63 -5.96
C PRO A 146 4.49 12.57 -4.83
N MET A 147 5.77 12.49 -4.40
CA MET A 147 6.43 13.53 -3.61
C MET A 147 6.51 14.84 -4.40
N VAL A 148 6.55 15.94 -3.69
CA VAL A 148 6.93 17.25 -4.26
C VAL A 148 8.37 17.17 -4.77
N VAL A 149 8.64 17.79 -5.92
CA VAL A 149 9.98 17.85 -6.50
C VAL A 149 10.87 18.80 -5.71
N GLY A 150 12.05 18.33 -5.31
CA GLY A 150 13.04 19.15 -4.61
C GLY A 150 13.77 20.11 -5.56
N HIS A 151 14.27 21.21 -5.01
CA HIS A 151 15.06 22.18 -5.75
C HIS A 151 16.23 22.69 -4.91
N HIS A 152 17.39 22.87 -5.52
CA HIS A 152 18.55 23.48 -4.90
C HIS A 152 19.33 24.31 -5.92
N LYS A 153 19.59 25.59 -5.60
CA LYS A 153 20.33 26.53 -6.48
C LYS A 153 19.83 26.56 -7.95
N GLY A 154 18.51 26.47 -8.15
CA GLY A 154 17.90 26.48 -9.47
C GLY A 154 17.87 25.11 -10.18
N GLU A 155 18.52 24.08 -9.65
CA GLU A 155 18.47 22.71 -10.14
C GLU A 155 17.30 21.94 -9.52
N VAL A 156 16.67 21.10 -10.33
CA VAL A 156 15.71 20.09 -9.87
C VAL A 156 16.46 18.96 -9.20
N LEU A 157 16.00 18.52 -8.02
CA LEU A 157 16.58 17.41 -7.28
C LEU A 157 15.69 16.19 -7.31
N GLY A 158 16.28 15.04 -7.69
CA GLY A 158 15.66 13.73 -7.53
C GLY A 158 16.29 12.95 -6.39
N ALA A 159 15.50 12.55 -5.41
CA ALA A 159 16.00 11.91 -4.19
C ALA A 159 16.98 10.75 -4.44
N CYS A 160 16.67 9.86 -5.39
CA CYS A 160 17.50 8.65 -5.63
C CYS A 160 18.69 8.88 -6.58
N THR A 161 18.66 9.92 -7.42
CA THR A 161 19.71 10.20 -8.39
C THR A 161 20.71 11.21 -7.86
N ASP A 162 20.21 12.32 -7.31
CA ASP A 162 21.04 13.46 -6.90
C ASP A 162 21.70 13.24 -5.55
N CYS A 163 21.13 12.41 -4.67
CA CYS A 163 21.79 12.07 -3.42
C CYS A 163 23.20 11.48 -3.66
N ARG A 164 23.34 10.57 -4.62
CA ARG A 164 24.65 9.95 -4.94
C ARG A 164 25.57 10.93 -5.63
N ARG A 165 25.06 11.71 -6.56
CA ARG A 165 25.82 12.74 -7.29
C ARG A 165 26.39 13.79 -6.34
N LEU A 166 25.56 14.34 -5.48
CA LEU A 166 25.95 15.41 -4.56
C LEU A 166 26.80 14.90 -3.41
N TRP A 167 26.53 13.70 -2.90
CA TRP A 167 27.40 13.04 -1.92
C TRP A 167 28.78 12.74 -2.50
N GLY A 168 28.87 12.39 -3.81
CA GLY A 168 30.13 12.24 -4.51
C GLY A 168 30.93 13.54 -4.57
N LYS A 169 30.29 14.66 -4.86
CA LYS A 169 30.90 16.00 -4.84
C LYS A 169 31.41 16.39 -3.46
N TYR A 170 30.63 16.13 -2.42
CA TYR A 170 31.05 16.37 -1.03
C TYR A 170 32.30 15.56 -0.68
N ARG A 171 32.34 14.28 -1.02
CA ARG A 171 33.52 13.44 -0.79
C ARG A 171 34.76 13.86 -1.60
N ALA A 172 34.56 14.47 -2.75
CA ALA A 172 35.62 15.02 -3.56
C ALA A 172 36.11 16.42 -3.08
N GLY A 173 35.45 17.00 -2.08
CA GLY A 173 35.77 18.35 -1.58
C GLY A 173 35.30 19.48 -2.51
N GLU A 174 34.40 19.19 -3.45
CA GLU A 174 33.84 20.18 -4.39
C GLU A 174 32.74 21.03 -3.74
N ILE A 175 32.06 20.49 -2.73
CA ILE A 175 31.06 21.18 -1.89
C ILE A 175 31.36 20.93 -0.42
N ASP A 176 30.99 21.85 0.41
CA ASP A 176 31.24 21.82 1.85
C ASP A 176 30.08 21.16 2.63
N GLU A 177 30.27 21.04 3.96
CA GLU A 177 29.28 20.43 4.87
C GLU A 177 27.97 21.24 4.90
N VAL A 178 28.06 22.58 4.84
CA VAL A 178 26.88 23.45 4.87
C VAL A 178 26.01 23.24 3.63
N GLU A 179 26.67 23.08 2.48
CA GLU A 179 25.95 22.84 1.22
C GLU A 179 25.31 21.45 1.19
N ILE A 180 26.02 20.39 1.61
CA ILE A 180 25.45 19.02 1.57
C ILE A 180 24.29 18.88 2.55
N GLU A 181 24.33 19.53 3.71
CA GLU A 181 23.20 19.57 4.65
C GLU A 181 22.00 20.35 4.09
N ALA A 182 22.24 21.46 3.39
CA ALA A 182 21.18 22.20 2.72
C ALA A 182 20.51 21.39 1.60
N VAL A 183 21.25 20.54 0.90
CA VAL A 183 20.74 19.59 -0.09
C VAL A 183 19.93 18.49 0.59
N ASN A 184 20.44 17.93 1.70
CA ASN A 184 19.78 16.84 2.43
C ASN A 184 18.33 17.18 2.76
N GLY A 185 18.05 18.34 3.31
CA GLY A 185 16.70 18.80 3.64
C GLY A 185 15.77 19.04 2.43
N ARG A 186 16.29 18.94 1.19
CA ARG A 186 15.53 19.22 -0.05
C ARG A 186 15.40 18.01 -0.98
N LEU A 187 16.06 16.92 -0.68
CA LEU A 187 16.01 15.71 -1.50
C LEU A 187 14.65 15.00 -1.47
N ALA A 188 13.95 15.04 -0.34
CA ALA A 188 12.65 14.44 -0.16
C ALA A 188 11.73 15.40 0.62
N PRO A 189 11.24 16.48 -0.02
CA PRO A 189 10.57 17.58 0.69
C PRO A 189 9.15 17.27 1.14
N SER A 190 8.57 16.14 0.75
CA SER A 190 7.24 15.68 1.18
C SER A 190 7.16 14.17 1.23
N VAL A 191 6.07 13.67 1.82
CA VAL A 191 5.70 12.25 1.73
C VAL A 191 5.15 11.92 0.35
N GLY A 192 5.13 10.63 -0.02
CA GLY A 192 4.59 10.13 -1.29
C GLY A 192 5.61 9.32 -2.09
N THR A 193 5.18 8.82 -3.24
CA THR A 193 6.04 8.08 -4.18
C THR A 193 7.25 8.93 -4.60
N CYS A 194 8.44 8.33 -4.59
CA CYS A 194 9.67 9.02 -5.02
C CYS A 194 9.46 9.70 -6.38
N MET A 195 9.72 11.02 -6.45
CA MET A 195 9.46 11.87 -7.62
C MET A 195 10.34 11.54 -8.85
N VAL A 196 11.41 10.77 -8.65
CA VAL A 196 12.24 10.28 -9.76
C VAL A 196 11.45 9.22 -10.52
N MET A 197 11.43 9.29 -11.86
CA MET A 197 10.82 8.26 -12.71
C MET A 197 11.64 6.96 -12.72
N GLY A 198 11.88 6.43 -11.51
CA GLY A 198 12.39 5.09 -11.27
C GLY A 198 11.25 4.09 -11.13
N THR A 199 11.52 2.95 -10.50
CA THR A 199 10.56 1.84 -10.36
C THR A 199 9.24 2.28 -9.72
N ALA A 200 9.29 3.07 -8.65
CA ALA A 200 8.09 3.46 -7.90
C ALA A 200 7.10 4.27 -8.76
N SER A 201 7.55 5.38 -9.34
CA SER A 201 6.69 6.23 -10.18
C SER A 201 6.27 5.52 -11.47
N THR A 202 7.18 4.76 -12.10
CA THR A 202 6.85 3.98 -13.29
C THR A 202 5.76 2.94 -12.99
N MET A 203 5.89 2.19 -11.88
CA MET A 203 4.86 1.21 -11.49
C MET A 203 3.54 1.89 -11.13
N ALA A 204 3.58 3.05 -10.49
CA ALA A 204 2.36 3.82 -10.21
C ALA A 204 1.64 4.20 -11.50
N CYS A 205 2.34 4.80 -12.46
CA CYS A 205 1.78 5.18 -13.76
C CYS A 205 1.28 3.97 -14.56
N VAL A 206 2.04 2.86 -14.58
CA VAL A 206 1.63 1.63 -15.28
C VAL A 206 0.37 1.04 -14.66
N THR A 207 0.30 0.98 -13.33
CA THR A 207 -0.86 0.44 -12.63
C THR A 207 -2.10 1.28 -12.89
N GLU A 208 -1.97 2.60 -12.88
CA GLU A 208 -3.08 3.52 -13.18
C GLU A 208 -3.49 3.42 -14.65
N ALA A 209 -2.52 3.37 -15.58
CA ALA A 209 -2.80 3.22 -17.02
C ALA A 209 -3.47 1.89 -17.37
N LEU A 210 -3.20 0.83 -16.62
CA LEU A 210 -3.88 -0.47 -16.76
C LEU A 210 -5.30 -0.45 -16.19
N ARG A 211 -5.76 0.69 -15.65
CA ARG A 211 -7.09 0.88 -15.07
C ARG A 211 -7.41 -0.23 -14.07
N SER A 212 -6.52 -0.42 -13.10
CA SER A 212 -6.64 -1.46 -12.06
C SER A 212 -7.96 -1.38 -11.28
N GLU A 213 -8.58 -0.22 -11.27
CA GLU A 213 -9.90 0.05 -10.69
C GLU A 213 -11.05 -0.59 -11.46
N GLU A 214 -10.87 -0.92 -12.76
CA GLU A 214 -11.91 -1.51 -13.61
C GLU A 214 -11.73 -3.02 -13.82
N ARG A 215 -10.61 -3.60 -13.38
CA ARG A 215 -10.40 -5.03 -13.54
C ARG A 215 -11.22 -5.83 -12.54
N ARG A 216 -12.38 -6.26 -12.99
CA ARG A 216 -12.88 -7.59 -12.60
C ARG A 216 -11.90 -8.61 -13.19
N VAL A 217 -10.98 -9.11 -12.39
CA VAL A 217 -10.16 -10.23 -12.78
C VAL A 217 -11.07 -11.43 -12.99
N GLY A 218 -11.18 -11.86 -14.21
CA GLY A 218 -11.87 -13.08 -14.54
C GLY A 218 -13.26 -12.91 -15.12
N LYS A 219 -13.34 -13.13 -16.41
CA LYS A 219 -14.52 -13.37 -17.26
C LYS A 219 -15.24 -12.10 -17.74
N GLU A 220 -14.66 -11.50 -18.77
CA GLU A 220 -15.38 -11.16 -20.00
C GLU A 220 -14.34 -10.74 -21.04
N CYS A 221 -13.94 -11.68 -21.86
CA CYS A 221 -13.62 -11.51 -23.28
C CYS A 221 -14.64 -12.31 -24.05
#